data_119cab790107ba2523a761bbf8bcce3a
#
_entry.id   119cab790107ba2523a761bbf8bcce3a
#
_cell.length_a   1.000
_cell.length_b   1.000
_cell.length_c   1.000
_cell.angle_alpha   90.00
_cell.angle_beta   90.00
_cell.angle_gamma   90.00
#
_symmetry.space_group_name_H-M   'P 1'
#
loop_
_entity.id
_entity.type
_entity.pdbx_description
1 polymer ?
#
loop_
_entity_poly.entity_id
_entity_poly.type
_entity_poly.pdbx_seq_one_letter_code
_entity_poly.pdbx_strand_id
1 'polypeptide(L)'
;GGGSRIDADSFDYRMLVKWIQQGMPYGKPSDPKLESITVHPAERSMIASARQQLVVLAKMSDGSVEDITHSAVYEVNDREYADADNTGLVTVGNHPGEIAVMIRYQDKATVFRASVPLGAPVDELPSEKNFIDKFIFAKLKLVGMPPSELAPDSTYLRRVTLDIAGRLPTVEEAKAFLADTSSDKREK
;
A
#
# COMPACT_ATOMS: atom_id res chain seq x y z
N GLY A 1 -20.26 11.01 32.99
CA GLY A 1 -21.31 10.18 32.45
C GLY A 1 -20.80 9.33 31.33
N GLY A 2 -20.82 8.01 31.50
CA GLY A 2 -20.44 7.08 30.43
C GLY A 2 -21.57 7.01 29.41
N GLY A 3 -21.34 7.55 28.21
CA GLY A 3 -22.26 7.36 27.09
C GLY A 3 -22.33 5.88 26.66
N SER A 4 -23.26 5.54 25.78
CA SER A 4 -23.34 4.21 25.17
C SER A 4 -22.02 3.97 24.41
N ARG A 5 -21.29 2.89 24.77
CA ARG A 5 -20.06 2.50 24.09
C ARG A 5 -20.30 1.54 22.94
N ILE A 6 -21.44 0.88 22.94
CA ILE A 6 -21.84 -0.09 21.92
C ILE A 6 -23.24 0.26 21.51
N ASP A 7 -23.44 0.47 20.22
CA ASP A 7 -24.74 0.72 19.64
C ASP A 7 -25.57 -0.57 19.59
N ALA A 8 -26.84 -0.52 19.98
CA ALA A 8 -27.72 -1.68 20.06
C ALA A 8 -27.91 -2.40 18.70
N ASP A 9 -27.75 -1.69 17.59
CA ASP A 9 -27.88 -2.25 16.24
C ASP A 9 -26.52 -2.67 15.62
N SER A 10 -25.42 -2.49 16.39
CA SER A 10 -24.07 -2.82 15.90
C SER A 10 -23.83 -4.33 15.82
N PHE A 11 -22.85 -4.72 15.01
CA PHE A 11 -22.37 -6.08 14.95
C PHE A 11 -21.87 -6.56 16.32
N ASP A 12 -21.10 -5.74 17.03
CA ASP A 12 -20.53 -6.05 18.35
C ASP A 12 -21.63 -6.31 19.39
N TYR A 13 -22.70 -5.52 19.38
CA TYR A 13 -23.84 -5.75 20.26
C TYR A 13 -24.48 -7.12 20.02
N ARG A 14 -24.75 -7.45 18.75
CA ARG A 14 -25.31 -8.76 18.38
C ARG A 14 -24.41 -9.93 18.81
N MET A 15 -23.08 -9.77 18.66
CA MET A 15 -22.12 -10.78 19.09
C MET A 15 -22.12 -10.98 20.61
N LEU A 16 -22.17 -9.87 21.37
CA LEU A 16 -22.29 -9.94 22.83
C LEU A 16 -23.57 -10.61 23.28
N VAL A 17 -24.72 -10.23 22.69
CA VAL A 17 -26.01 -10.86 23.00
C VAL A 17 -25.96 -12.37 22.72
N LYS A 18 -25.41 -12.77 21.58
CA LYS A 18 -25.24 -14.19 21.23
C LYS A 18 -24.35 -14.93 22.23
N TRP A 19 -23.23 -14.34 22.64
CA TRP A 19 -22.33 -14.93 23.63
C TRP A 19 -23.02 -15.11 24.99
N ILE A 20 -23.82 -14.12 25.44
CA ILE A 20 -24.58 -14.20 26.68
C ILE A 20 -25.64 -15.32 26.58
N GLN A 21 -26.37 -15.40 25.46
CA GLN A 21 -27.37 -16.44 25.22
C GLN A 21 -26.78 -17.84 25.20
N GLN A 22 -25.53 -17.99 24.82
CA GLN A 22 -24.77 -19.25 24.84
C GLN A 22 -24.23 -19.63 26.24
N GLY A 23 -24.56 -18.85 27.27
CA GLY A 23 -24.09 -19.09 28.64
C GLY A 23 -22.69 -18.57 28.94
N MET A 24 -22.22 -17.57 28.16
CA MET A 24 -20.94 -16.91 28.34
C MET A 24 -19.75 -17.90 28.40
N PRO A 25 -19.58 -18.77 27.39
CA PRO A 25 -18.50 -19.76 27.40
C PRO A 25 -17.16 -19.06 27.51
N TYR A 26 -16.32 -19.56 28.40
CA TYR A 26 -14.95 -19.09 28.55
C TYR A 26 -14.03 -19.97 27.68
N GLY A 27 -13.08 -19.33 26.95
CA GLY A 27 -12.17 -20.06 26.08
C GLY A 27 -11.35 -21.14 26.80
N LYS A 28 -11.02 -22.20 26.10
CA LYS A 28 -10.20 -23.33 26.60
C LYS A 28 -8.83 -23.31 25.93
N PRO A 29 -7.78 -23.84 26.58
CA PRO A 29 -6.45 -23.98 25.98
C PRO A 29 -6.43 -24.81 24.68
N SER A 30 -7.45 -25.66 24.48
CA SER A 30 -7.63 -26.50 23.28
C SER A 30 -8.37 -25.81 22.14
N ASP A 31 -8.89 -24.59 22.35
CA ASP A 31 -9.61 -23.88 21.30
C ASP A 31 -8.67 -23.53 20.15
N PRO A 32 -9.17 -23.51 18.89
CA PRO A 32 -8.36 -23.16 17.74
C PRO A 32 -7.71 -21.78 17.90
N LYS A 33 -6.44 -21.69 17.49
CA LYS A 33 -5.66 -20.46 17.54
C LYS A 33 -5.57 -19.83 16.15
N LEU A 34 -5.51 -18.51 16.08
CA LEU A 34 -5.31 -17.78 14.83
C LEU A 34 -3.91 -18.07 14.26
N GLU A 35 -3.84 -18.63 13.04
CA GLU A 35 -2.58 -18.87 12.33
C GLU A 35 -2.24 -17.70 11.39
N SER A 36 -3.18 -17.28 10.57
CA SER A 36 -2.99 -16.21 9.57
C SER A 36 -4.28 -15.52 9.22
N ILE A 37 -4.16 -14.32 8.63
CA ILE A 37 -5.28 -13.62 8.01
C ILE A 37 -4.96 -13.33 6.54
N THR A 38 -5.99 -13.34 5.70
CA THR A 38 -5.91 -13.00 4.28
C THR A 38 -7.00 -12.01 3.93
N VAL A 39 -6.72 -11.12 2.96
CA VAL A 39 -7.69 -10.16 2.43
C VAL A 39 -8.01 -10.46 0.98
N HIS A 40 -9.26 -10.33 0.61
CA HIS A 40 -9.77 -10.52 -0.75
C HIS A 40 -10.60 -9.32 -1.20
N PRO A 41 -10.29 -8.73 -2.39
CA PRO A 41 -9.07 -8.97 -3.16
C PRO A 41 -7.82 -8.47 -2.42
N ALA A 42 -6.62 -8.98 -2.73
CA ALA A 42 -5.37 -8.49 -2.15
C ALA A 42 -4.86 -7.24 -2.88
N GLU A 43 -5.11 -7.17 -4.20
CA GLU A 43 -4.71 -6.05 -5.05
C GLU A 43 -5.81 -5.69 -6.04
N ARG A 44 -5.92 -4.41 -6.41
CA ARG A 44 -6.85 -3.94 -7.43
C ARG A 44 -6.41 -2.64 -8.07
N SER A 45 -6.54 -2.53 -9.41
CA SER A 45 -6.56 -1.24 -10.10
C SER A 45 -7.98 -0.67 -10.02
N MET A 46 -8.12 0.57 -9.60
CA MET A 46 -9.39 1.24 -9.37
C MET A 46 -9.45 2.56 -10.11
N ILE A 47 -10.63 3.00 -10.46
CA ILE A 47 -10.85 4.37 -10.96
C ILE A 47 -11.11 5.32 -9.81
N ALA A 48 -10.92 6.62 -10.04
CA ALA A 48 -11.23 7.65 -9.05
C ALA A 48 -12.68 7.51 -8.50
N SER A 49 -12.85 7.76 -7.23
CA SER A 49 -14.13 7.65 -6.48
C SER A 49 -14.76 6.25 -6.46
N ALA A 50 -14.06 5.22 -6.90
CA ALA A 50 -14.57 3.85 -6.84
C ALA A 50 -14.58 3.31 -5.42
N ARG A 51 -15.38 2.27 -5.21
CA ARG A 51 -15.49 1.56 -3.94
C ARG A 51 -15.12 0.09 -4.12
N GLN A 52 -14.51 -0.47 -3.09
CA GLN A 52 -14.17 -1.89 -3.03
C GLN A 52 -14.53 -2.45 -1.66
N GLN A 53 -15.45 -3.42 -1.64
CA GLN A 53 -15.67 -4.21 -0.45
C GLN A 53 -14.56 -5.23 -0.30
N LEU A 54 -13.91 -5.25 0.85
CA LEU A 54 -12.95 -6.26 1.23
C LEU A 54 -13.62 -7.37 2.03
N VAL A 55 -13.10 -8.57 1.90
CA VAL A 55 -13.40 -9.72 2.76
C VAL A 55 -12.11 -10.14 3.45
N VAL A 56 -12.13 -10.26 4.76
CA VAL A 56 -10.97 -10.68 5.55
C VAL A 56 -11.25 -12.04 6.18
N LEU A 57 -10.42 -13.00 5.86
CA LEU A 57 -10.56 -14.37 6.33
C LEU A 57 -9.44 -14.72 7.31
N ALA A 58 -9.80 -15.29 8.44
CA ALA A 58 -8.89 -15.85 9.43
C ALA A 58 -8.79 -17.36 9.24
N LYS A 59 -7.57 -17.88 9.13
CA LYS A 59 -7.29 -19.32 9.17
C LYS A 59 -6.91 -19.71 10.58
N MET A 60 -7.60 -20.71 11.12
CA MET A 60 -7.38 -21.23 12.47
C MET A 60 -6.52 -22.48 12.45
N SER A 61 -5.94 -22.84 13.59
CA SER A 61 -5.02 -23.99 13.75
C SER A 61 -5.65 -25.38 13.55
N ASP A 62 -6.98 -25.45 13.57
CA ASP A 62 -7.73 -26.67 13.24
C ASP A 62 -8.08 -26.78 11.75
N GLY A 63 -7.62 -25.79 10.94
CA GLY A 63 -7.88 -25.69 9.51
C GLY A 63 -9.20 -24.99 9.16
N SER A 64 -10.01 -24.59 10.14
CA SER A 64 -11.23 -23.81 9.89
C SER A 64 -10.89 -22.40 9.38
N VAL A 65 -11.80 -21.82 8.61
CA VAL A 65 -11.70 -20.47 8.07
C VAL A 65 -12.92 -19.67 8.52
N GLU A 66 -12.67 -18.50 9.09
CA GLU A 66 -13.71 -17.61 9.60
C GLU A 66 -13.66 -16.25 8.89
N ASP A 67 -14.83 -15.70 8.58
CA ASP A 67 -14.94 -14.32 8.09
C ASP A 67 -14.84 -13.35 9.27
N ILE A 68 -13.77 -12.59 9.30
CA ILE A 68 -13.47 -11.60 10.34
C ILE A 68 -13.58 -10.16 9.83
N THR A 69 -14.20 -9.94 8.68
CA THR A 69 -14.29 -8.62 8.03
C THR A 69 -14.78 -7.53 8.99
N HIS A 70 -15.81 -7.82 9.78
CA HIS A 70 -16.37 -6.84 10.73
C HIS A 70 -15.60 -6.74 12.07
N SER A 71 -14.65 -7.64 12.30
CA SER A 71 -13.85 -7.68 13.54
C SER A 71 -12.42 -7.17 13.33
N ALA A 72 -12.02 -6.98 12.07
CA ALA A 72 -10.70 -6.46 11.72
C ALA A 72 -10.67 -4.93 11.82
N VAL A 73 -9.47 -4.40 12.08
CA VAL A 73 -9.19 -2.96 12.11
C VAL A 73 -8.55 -2.55 10.79
N TYR A 74 -9.08 -1.51 10.16
CA TYR A 74 -8.64 -0.99 8.87
C TYR A 74 -7.95 0.36 9.05
N GLU A 75 -6.76 0.51 8.45
CA GLU A 75 -5.98 1.74 8.53
C GLU A 75 -5.39 2.05 7.15
N VAL A 76 -5.79 3.16 6.56
CA VAL A 76 -5.26 3.62 5.28
C VAL A 76 -3.93 4.35 5.50
N ASN A 77 -3.00 4.20 4.55
CA ASN A 77 -1.71 4.88 4.58
C ASN A 77 -1.83 6.40 4.44
N ASP A 78 -2.84 6.88 3.70
CA ASP A 78 -3.10 8.29 3.50
C ASP A 78 -4.60 8.54 3.22
N ARG A 79 -5.22 9.35 4.07
CA ARG A 79 -6.65 9.68 4.00
C ARG A 79 -7.01 10.64 2.87
N GLU A 80 -6.04 11.31 2.26
CA GLU A 80 -6.29 12.09 1.05
C GLU A 80 -6.58 11.21 -0.17
N TYR A 81 -6.04 9.98 -0.17
CA TYR A 81 -6.17 9.04 -1.28
C TYR A 81 -7.29 8.02 -1.09
N ALA A 82 -7.62 7.65 0.13
CA ALA A 82 -8.69 6.71 0.42
C ALA A 82 -9.20 6.80 1.85
N ASP A 83 -10.38 6.23 2.08
CA ASP A 83 -10.92 5.93 3.39
C ASP A 83 -11.37 4.46 3.44
N ALA A 84 -11.37 3.88 4.63
CA ALA A 84 -11.84 2.53 4.87
C ALA A 84 -12.69 2.50 6.14
N ASP A 85 -13.89 1.97 6.06
CA ASP A 85 -14.77 1.84 7.21
C ASP A 85 -14.58 0.50 7.95
N ASN A 86 -15.25 0.36 9.08
CA ASN A 86 -15.18 -0.85 9.91
C ASN A 86 -15.93 -2.06 9.32
N THR A 87 -16.59 -1.90 8.17
CA THR A 87 -17.20 -3.01 7.42
C THR A 87 -16.30 -3.54 6.32
N GLY A 88 -15.09 -2.96 6.18
CA GLY A 88 -14.13 -3.31 5.14
C GLY A 88 -14.45 -2.67 3.78
N LEU A 89 -15.31 -1.66 3.74
CA LEU A 89 -15.57 -0.90 2.51
C LEU A 89 -14.49 0.18 2.34
N VAL A 90 -13.67 0.03 1.30
CA VAL A 90 -12.67 1.01 0.89
C VAL A 90 -13.27 1.93 -0.16
N THR A 91 -13.16 3.24 0.05
CA THR A 91 -13.54 4.27 -0.92
C THR A 91 -12.29 5.03 -1.33
N VAL A 92 -11.94 5.02 -2.62
CA VAL A 92 -10.79 5.78 -3.12
C VAL A 92 -11.16 7.22 -3.45
N GLY A 93 -10.22 8.14 -3.26
CA GLY A 93 -10.34 9.55 -3.59
C GLY A 93 -10.23 9.83 -5.10
N ASN A 94 -10.02 11.11 -5.42
CA ASN A 94 -9.93 11.58 -6.80
C ASN A 94 -8.49 11.70 -7.32
N HIS A 95 -7.50 11.46 -6.47
CA HIS A 95 -6.09 11.62 -6.82
C HIS A 95 -5.50 10.30 -7.34
N PRO A 96 -4.79 10.33 -8.48
CA PRO A 96 -3.99 9.20 -8.93
C PRO A 96 -2.92 8.86 -7.89
N GLY A 97 -2.68 7.58 -7.68
CA GLY A 97 -1.66 7.16 -6.72
C GLY A 97 -1.82 5.72 -6.26
N GLU A 98 -1.02 5.38 -5.26
CA GLU A 98 -1.01 4.08 -4.62
C GLU A 98 -1.60 4.16 -3.22
N ILE A 99 -2.47 3.22 -2.94
CA ILE A 99 -3.21 3.12 -1.70
C ILE A 99 -2.83 1.79 -1.05
N ALA A 100 -2.52 1.84 0.23
CA ALA A 100 -2.36 0.66 1.06
C ALA A 100 -3.30 0.75 2.25
N VAL A 101 -4.12 -0.27 2.43
CA VAL A 101 -4.96 -0.42 3.62
C VAL A 101 -4.38 -1.54 4.46
N MET A 102 -3.82 -1.18 5.61
CA MET A 102 -3.37 -2.15 6.60
C MET A 102 -4.59 -2.70 7.35
N ILE A 103 -4.66 -4.01 7.45
CA ILE A 103 -5.75 -4.73 8.10
C ILE A 103 -5.15 -5.55 9.22
N ARG A 104 -5.66 -5.36 10.43
CA ARG A 104 -5.17 -6.04 11.64
C ARG A 104 -6.28 -6.78 12.33
N TYR A 105 -5.96 -7.96 12.81
CA TYR A 105 -6.82 -8.75 13.68
C TYR A 105 -5.95 -9.53 14.66
N GLN A 106 -6.16 -9.30 15.96
CA GLN A 106 -5.31 -9.82 17.03
C GLN A 106 -3.82 -9.47 16.78
N ASP A 107 -2.94 -10.45 16.70
CA ASP A 107 -1.49 -10.32 16.47
C ASP A 107 -1.10 -10.42 14.98
N LYS A 108 -2.06 -10.55 14.07
CA LYS A 108 -1.82 -10.69 12.63
C LYS A 108 -2.17 -9.43 11.86
N ALA A 109 -1.44 -9.22 10.77
CA ALA A 109 -1.70 -8.13 9.84
C ALA A 109 -1.60 -8.62 8.38
N THR A 110 -2.38 -7.97 7.52
CA THR A 110 -2.31 -8.12 6.06
C THR A 110 -2.53 -6.75 5.41
N VAL A 111 -2.33 -6.65 4.10
CA VAL A 111 -2.45 -5.37 3.38
C VAL A 111 -3.25 -5.57 2.10
N PHE A 112 -4.28 -4.76 1.90
CA PHE A 112 -4.89 -4.55 0.59
C PHE A 112 -4.17 -3.41 -0.13
N ARG A 113 -3.87 -3.58 -1.42
CA ARG A 113 -3.27 -2.54 -2.27
C ARG A 113 -4.20 -2.15 -3.39
N ALA A 114 -4.33 -0.85 -3.61
CA ALA A 114 -5.03 -0.33 -4.77
C ALA A 114 -4.15 0.68 -5.51
N SER A 115 -4.29 0.71 -6.84
CA SER A 115 -3.68 1.74 -7.69
C SER A 115 -4.77 2.49 -8.40
N VAL A 116 -4.75 3.81 -8.33
CA VAL A 116 -5.58 4.70 -9.16
C VAL A 116 -4.69 5.26 -10.26
N PRO A 117 -4.77 4.75 -11.51
CA PRO A 117 -3.92 5.20 -12.59
C PRO A 117 -4.13 6.67 -12.93
N LEU A 118 -3.06 7.37 -13.27
CA LEU A 118 -3.13 8.70 -13.91
C LEU A 118 -3.75 8.61 -15.30
N GLY A 119 -3.57 7.46 -15.97
CA GLY A 119 -4.18 7.17 -17.25
C GLY A 119 -3.50 7.84 -18.45
N ALA A 120 -2.28 8.39 -18.29
CA ALA A 120 -1.50 8.86 -19.42
C ALA A 120 -0.93 7.66 -20.21
N PRO A 121 -0.86 7.75 -21.56
CA PRO A 121 -0.23 6.70 -22.35
C PRO A 121 1.28 6.62 -22.04
N VAL A 122 1.80 5.38 -21.93
CA VAL A 122 3.22 5.11 -21.73
C VAL A 122 3.69 4.27 -22.92
N ASP A 123 3.87 4.94 -24.05
CA ASP A 123 4.15 4.30 -25.34
C ASP A 123 5.65 3.99 -25.50
N GLU A 124 6.51 4.91 -25.05
CA GLU A 124 7.96 4.77 -25.14
C GLU A 124 8.61 4.73 -23.76
N LEU A 125 9.37 3.69 -23.53
CA LEU A 125 10.21 3.54 -22.34
C LEU A 125 11.68 3.43 -22.78
N PRO A 126 12.60 3.97 -21.97
CA PRO A 126 14.04 3.73 -22.19
C PRO A 126 14.37 2.24 -22.17
N SER A 127 15.50 1.85 -22.77
CA SER A 127 16.01 0.49 -22.65
C SER A 127 16.33 0.17 -21.18
N GLU A 128 15.97 -1.02 -20.75
CA GLU A 128 16.32 -1.52 -19.40
C GLU A 128 17.84 -1.62 -19.28
N LYS A 129 18.43 -0.99 -18.26
CA LYS A 129 19.85 -1.06 -17.94
C LYS A 129 20.17 -2.09 -16.88
N ASN A 130 19.21 -2.40 -16.03
CA ASN A 130 19.32 -3.38 -14.95
C ASN A 130 17.97 -4.02 -14.62
N PHE A 131 17.97 -5.01 -13.71
CA PHE A 131 16.76 -5.73 -13.34
C PHE A 131 15.70 -4.86 -12.63
N ILE A 132 16.09 -3.74 -12.03
CA ILE A 132 15.16 -2.82 -11.33
C ILE A 132 14.28 -2.12 -12.36
N ASP A 133 14.83 -1.72 -13.51
CA ASP A 133 14.09 -1.00 -14.56
C ASP A 133 12.89 -1.80 -15.04
N LYS A 134 13.02 -3.13 -15.12
CA LYS A 134 11.90 -4.01 -15.48
C LYS A 134 10.68 -3.80 -14.58
N PHE A 135 10.90 -3.75 -13.26
CA PHE A 135 9.80 -3.55 -12.29
C PHE A 135 9.28 -2.13 -12.31
N ILE A 136 10.18 -1.14 -12.40
CA ILE A 136 9.81 0.28 -12.47
C ILE A 136 9.00 0.55 -13.73
N PHE A 137 9.44 0.08 -14.90
CA PHE A 137 8.74 0.31 -16.16
C PHE A 137 7.38 -0.41 -16.22
N ALA A 138 7.30 -1.62 -15.67
CA ALA A 138 6.02 -2.32 -15.52
C ALA A 138 5.05 -1.50 -14.64
N LYS A 139 5.57 -0.91 -13.55
CA LYS A 139 4.78 -0.07 -12.66
C LYS A 139 4.33 1.22 -13.32
N LEU A 140 5.23 1.91 -14.03
CA LEU A 140 4.89 3.15 -14.78
C LEU A 140 3.79 2.90 -15.81
N LYS A 141 3.84 1.76 -16.54
CA LYS A 141 2.77 1.35 -17.45
C LYS A 141 1.45 1.11 -16.72
N LEU A 142 1.50 0.39 -15.61
CA LEU A 142 0.30 0.08 -14.81
C LEU A 142 -0.41 1.34 -14.31
N VAL A 143 0.36 2.33 -13.83
CA VAL A 143 -0.20 3.56 -13.29
C VAL A 143 -0.41 4.65 -14.37
N GLY A 144 -0.05 4.38 -15.63
CA GLY A 144 -0.19 5.34 -16.72
C GLY A 144 0.63 6.61 -16.48
N MET A 145 1.88 6.46 -16.05
CA MET A 145 2.79 7.57 -15.75
C MET A 145 4.04 7.46 -16.63
N PRO A 146 4.16 8.25 -17.71
CA PRO A 146 5.35 8.24 -18.53
C PRO A 146 6.57 8.72 -17.71
N PRO A 147 7.77 8.14 -17.94
CA PRO A 147 8.98 8.64 -17.30
C PRO A 147 9.29 10.06 -17.75
N SER A 148 9.89 10.85 -16.88
CA SER A 148 10.43 12.15 -17.25
C SER A 148 11.65 11.99 -18.15
N GLU A 149 12.00 13.05 -18.87
CA GLU A 149 13.25 13.12 -19.59
C GLU A 149 14.48 12.93 -18.69
N LEU A 150 15.60 12.56 -19.28
CA LEU A 150 16.86 12.43 -18.53
C LEU A 150 17.24 13.77 -17.89
N ALA A 151 17.63 13.73 -16.63
CA ALA A 151 18.06 14.92 -15.91
C ALA A 151 19.25 15.60 -16.62
N PRO A 152 19.28 16.94 -16.70
CA PRO A 152 20.45 17.67 -17.19
C PRO A 152 21.72 17.29 -16.41
N ASP A 153 22.88 17.44 -17.04
CA ASP A 153 24.18 17.09 -16.47
C ASP A 153 24.46 17.75 -15.10
N SER A 154 24.06 19.00 -14.93
CA SER A 154 24.20 19.70 -13.65
C SER A 154 23.37 19.07 -12.54
N THR A 155 22.14 18.64 -12.86
CA THR A 155 21.28 17.94 -11.92
C THR A 155 21.79 16.54 -11.61
N TYR A 156 22.28 15.83 -12.66
CA TYR A 156 22.90 14.51 -12.50
C TYR A 156 24.10 14.57 -11.57
N LEU A 157 25.08 15.46 -11.86
CA LEU A 157 26.27 15.61 -11.04
C LEU A 157 25.94 15.92 -9.57
N ARG A 158 25.00 16.87 -9.35
CA ARG A 158 24.60 17.20 -8.00
C ARG A 158 24.02 16.01 -7.26
N ARG A 159 23.15 15.23 -7.90
CA ARG A 159 22.50 14.04 -7.29
C ARG A 159 23.51 12.96 -6.99
N VAL A 160 24.32 12.56 -7.98
CA VAL A 160 25.29 11.48 -7.82
C VAL A 160 26.34 11.79 -6.76
N THR A 161 26.84 13.05 -6.71
CA THR A 161 27.81 13.46 -5.69
C THR A 161 27.19 13.47 -4.30
N LEU A 162 25.93 13.87 -4.18
CA LEU A 162 25.21 13.85 -2.92
C LEU A 162 24.96 12.40 -2.44
N ASP A 163 24.51 11.54 -3.34
CA ASP A 163 24.12 10.16 -3.01
C ASP A 163 25.33 9.28 -2.69
N ILE A 164 26.46 9.44 -3.43
CA ILE A 164 27.65 8.61 -3.26
C ILE A 164 28.63 9.20 -2.24
N ALA A 165 28.90 10.51 -2.33
CA ALA A 165 29.92 11.17 -1.50
C ALA A 165 29.35 11.93 -0.29
N GLY A 166 28.03 12.04 -0.16
CA GLY A 166 27.35 12.76 0.95
C GLY A 166 27.60 14.27 0.96
N ARG A 167 28.07 14.86 -0.15
CA ARG A 167 28.39 16.29 -0.27
C ARG A 167 27.94 16.85 -1.62
N LEU A 168 27.92 18.17 -1.73
CA LEU A 168 27.77 18.83 -3.02
C LEU A 168 29.08 18.76 -3.84
N PRO A 169 29.02 18.77 -5.18
CA PRO A 169 30.19 18.89 -6.01
C PRO A 169 30.88 20.26 -5.77
N THR A 170 32.21 20.28 -5.85
CA THR A 170 32.97 21.54 -5.84
C THR A 170 32.78 22.29 -7.15
N VAL A 171 33.19 23.56 -7.18
CA VAL A 171 33.10 24.38 -8.39
C VAL A 171 34.01 23.80 -9.50
N GLU A 172 35.18 23.27 -9.13
CA GLU A 172 36.13 22.65 -10.03
C GLU A 172 35.59 21.37 -10.63
N GLU A 173 35.00 20.49 -9.80
CA GLU A 173 34.34 19.25 -10.25
C GLU A 173 33.18 19.58 -11.20
N ALA A 174 32.36 20.56 -10.86
CA ALA A 174 31.23 20.96 -11.69
C ALA A 174 31.70 21.51 -13.06
N LYS A 175 32.72 22.36 -13.08
CA LYS A 175 33.29 22.89 -14.33
C LYS A 175 33.89 21.77 -15.18
N ALA A 176 34.66 20.87 -14.59
CA ALA A 176 35.28 19.75 -15.30
C ALA A 176 34.24 18.83 -15.92
N PHE A 177 33.24 18.42 -15.14
CA PHE A 177 32.16 17.54 -15.60
C PHE A 177 31.31 18.17 -16.71
N LEU A 178 30.94 19.45 -16.56
CA LEU A 178 30.12 20.14 -17.57
C LEU A 178 30.89 20.43 -18.85
N ALA A 179 32.23 20.60 -18.78
CA ALA A 179 33.08 20.78 -19.95
C ALA A 179 33.41 19.46 -20.67
N ASP A 180 33.25 18.30 -20.00
CA ASP A 180 33.44 16.99 -20.62
C ASP A 180 32.34 16.70 -21.63
N THR A 181 32.71 16.50 -22.90
CA THR A 181 31.80 16.18 -24.02
C THR A 181 31.77 14.68 -24.33
N SER A 182 32.45 13.85 -23.56
CA SER A 182 32.45 12.40 -23.78
C SER A 182 31.08 11.79 -23.51
N SER A 183 30.68 10.81 -24.33
CA SER A 183 29.38 10.15 -24.24
C SER A 183 29.25 9.29 -22.97
N ASP A 184 30.35 8.88 -22.39
CA ASP A 184 30.49 7.99 -21.22
C ASP A 184 30.74 8.75 -19.90
N LYS A 185 30.70 10.09 -19.90
CA LYS A 185 31.00 10.90 -18.72
C LYS A 185 30.16 10.60 -17.48
N ARG A 186 28.96 10.08 -17.67
CA ARG A 186 28.04 9.69 -16.55
C ARG A 186 28.33 8.28 -16.03
N GLU A 187 29.17 7.51 -16.68
CA GLU A 187 29.56 6.14 -16.31
C GLU A 187 30.92 6.08 -15.62
N LYS A 188 31.71 7.16 -15.71
CA LYS A 188 32.99 7.38 -15.05
C LYS A 188 32.83 7.87 -13.62
#